data_638cae16a44813b54f1cbfea63869b69
#
_entry.id   638cae16a44813b54f1cbfea63869b69
#
_cell.length_a   1.000
_cell.length_b   1.000
_cell.length_c   1.000
_cell.angle_alpha   90.00
_cell.angle_beta   90.00
_cell.angle_gamma   90.00
#
_symmetry.space_group_name_H-M   'P 1'
#
loop_
_entity.id
_entity.type
_entity.pdbx_description
1 polymer ?
#
loop_
_entity_poly.entity_id
_entity_poly.type
_entity_poly.pdbx_seq_one_letter_code
_entity_poly.pdbx_strand_id
1 'polypeptide(L)'
;MISFLTDITVDGVALWVVLLICVGVFLGAFMDAIAGGGGIITVPTYLMGLSNLPIYNALGTNKLSSGIGTIFSTARFIHQGLVDWKLFAPAVILSLTGSVCGTWLQHHTPAVVLKYLLLVVLPVVAFITLRTRKWPDETAPLDPWLRRLIIWGSTFVIGGYDGYYGPGTGTFMMIALVRFAKLDTRHAA
;
A
#
# COMPACT_ATOMS: atom_id res chain seq x y z
N MET A 1 -27.41 -5.38 -25.91
CA MET A 1 -26.28 -4.60 -25.40
C MET A 1 -25.55 -5.31 -24.24
N ILE A 2 -26.26 -5.97 -23.33
CA ILE A 2 -25.60 -6.73 -22.22
C ILE A 2 -24.90 -7.99 -22.75
N SER A 3 -25.48 -8.71 -23.71
CA SER A 3 -24.85 -9.89 -24.33
C SER A 3 -23.51 -9.57 -25.02
N PHE A 4 -23.39 -8.40 -25.62
CA PHE A 4 -22.14 -7.96 -26.25
C PHE A 4 -20.95 -7.89 -25.25
N LEU A 5 -21.20 -7.45 -24.01
CA LEU A 5 -20.17 -7.36 -22.98
C LEU A 5 -19.79 -8.72 -22.36
N THR A 6 -20.66 -9.72 -22.48
CA THR A 6 -20.40 -11.10 -22.01
C THR A 6 -19.66 -11.94 -23.02
N ASP A 7 -19.85 -11.66 -24.33
CA ASP A 7 -19.28 -12.42 -25.42
C ASP A 7 -17.85 -12.02 -25.81
N ILE A 8 -17.47 -10.77 -25.49
CA ILE A 8 -16.09 -10.30 -25.66
C ILE A 8 -15.29 -10.70 -24.42
N THR A 9 -14.27 -11.53 -24.61
CA THR A 9 -13.32 -11.94 -23.57
C THR A 9 -11.93 -11.44 -23.88
N VAL A 10 -11.21 -10.98 -22.84
CA VAL A 10 -9.79 -10.66 -22.89
C VAL A 10 -9.09 -11.73 -22.06
N ASP A 11 -8.29 -12.56 -22.71
CA ASP A 11 -7.62 -13.73 -22.10
C ASP A 11 -8.58 -14.64 -21.29
N GLY A 12 -9.80 -14.85 -21.80
CA GLY A 12 -10.82 -15.68 -21.16
C GLY A 12 -11.61 -15.01 -20.04
N VAL A 13 -11.37 -13.72 -19.78
CA VAL A 13 -12.11 -12.90 -18.80
C VAL A 13 -13.11 -12.03 -19.55
N ALA A 14 -14.39 -12.07 -19.13
CA ALA A 14 -15.43 -11.25 -19.77
C ALA A 14 -15.12 -9.75 -19.68
N LEU A 15 -15.37 -9.00 -20.73
CA LEU A 15 -15.05 -7.57 -20.82
C LEU A 15 -15.63 -6.75 -19.66
N TRP A 16 -16.85 -7.05 -19.21
CA TRP A 16 -17.47 -6.36 -18.10
C TRP A 16 -16.70 -6.55 -16.77
N VAL A 17 -16.05 -7.72 -16.55
CA VAL A 17 -15.20 -7.98 -15.39
C VAL A 17 -13.94 -7.11 -15.46
N VAL A 18 -13.33 -7.01 -16.64
CA VAL A 18 -12.18 -6.12 -16.87
C VAL A 18 -12.55 -4.67 -16.57
N LEU A 19 -13.72 -4.21 -17.03
CA LEU A 19 -14.20 -2.86 -16.74
C LEU A 19 -14.43 -2.63 -15.24
N LEU A 20 -15.00 -3.61 -14.52
CA LEU A 20 -15.15 -3.53 -13.07
C LEU A 20 -13.80 -3.47 -12.35
N ILE A 21 -12.82 -4.25 -12.78
CA ILE A 21 -11.45 -4.18 -12.26
C ILE A 21 -10.88 -2.77 -12.49
N CYS A 22 -11.01 -2.22 -13.69
CA CYS A 22 -10.52 -0.88 -13.98
C CYS A 22 -11.17 0.20 -13.08
N VAL A 23 -12.47 0.13 -12.87
CA VAL A 23 -13.19 1.05 -11.97
C VAL A 23 -12.72 0.87 -10.52
N GLY A 24 -12.61 -0.37 -10.04
CA GLY A 24 -12.15 -0.65 -8.68
C GLY A 24 -10.70 -0.21 -8.45
N VAL A 25 -9.83 -0.43 -9.42
CA VAL A 25 -8.43 0.03 -9.37
C VAL A 25 -8.34 1.56 -9.39
N PHE A 26 -9.15 2.21 -10.22
CA PHE A 26 -9.22 3.67 -10.26
C PHE A 26 -9.68 4.25 -8.92
N LEU A 27 -10.75 3.71 -8.34
CA LEU A 27 -11.24 4.13 -7.01
C LEU A 27 -10.21 3.86 -5.92
N GLY A 28 -9.54 2.72 -5.97
CA GLY A 28 -8.47 2.39 -5.04
C GLY A 28 -7.28 3.34 -5.16
N ALA A 29 -6.82 3.65 -6.37
CA ALA A 29 -5.74 4.60 -6.61
C ALA A 29 -6.12 6.02 -6.16
N PHE A 30 -7.38 6.42 -6.37
CA PHE A 30 -7.91 7.69 -5.89
C PHE A 30 -7.92 7.77 -4.36
N MET A 31 -8.37 6.71 -3.68
CA MET A 31 -8.32 6.61 -2.23
C MET A 31 -6.88 6.60 -1.71
N ASP A 32 -5.98 5.93 -2.40
CA ASP A 32 -4.56 5.89 -2.03
C ASP A 32 -3.92 7.27 -2.08
N ALA A 33 -4.23 8.05 -3.09
CA ALA A 33 -3.76 9.42 -3.24
C ALA A 33 -4.25 10.36 -2.12
N ILE A 34 -5.39 10.07 -1.49
CA ILE A 34 -5.99 10.92 -0.44
C ILE A 34 -5.59 10.45 0.96
N ALA A 35 -5.62 9.14 1.20
CA ALA A 35 -5.56 8.57 2.54
C ALA A 35 -4.50 7.48 2.71
N GLY A 36 -3.79 7.09 1.65
CA GLY A 36 -2.75 6.06 1.71
C GLY A 36 -3.27 4.64 1.97
N GLY A 37 -4.53 4.34 1.62
CA GLY A 37 -5.18 3.06 1.91
C GLY A 37 -5.78 2.35 0.69
N GLY A 38 -5.33 2.65 -0.52
CA GLY A 38 -5.91 2.14 -1.77
C GLY A 38 -5.96 0.63 -1.89
N GLY A 39 -4.99 -0.07 -1.29
CA GLY A 39 -4.95 -1.53 -1.25
C GLY A 39 -6.19 -2.19 -0.63
N ILE A 40 -6.93 -1.47 0.21
CA ILE A 40 -8.19 -1.95 0.80
C ILE A 40 -9.26 -2.19 -0.27
N ILE A 41 -9.24 -1.38 -1.34
CA ILE A 41 -10.17 -1.50 -2.47
C ILE A 41 -9.58 -2.35 -3.59
N THR A 42 -8.31 -2.11 -3.95
CA THR A 42 -7.69 -2.76 -5.12
C THR A 42 -7.47 -4.24 -4.91
N VAL A 43 -7.07 -4.69 -3.70
CA VAL A 43 -6.82 -6.12 -3.44
C VAL A 43 -8.10 -6.95 -3.58
N PRO A 44 -9.25 -6.61 -2.93
CA PRO A 44 -10.50 -7.32 -3.17
C PRO A 44 -10.93 -7.27 -4.64
N THR A 45 -10.75 -6.14 -5.31
CA THR A 45 -11.08 -6.00 -6.74
C THR A 45 -10.29 -7.00 -7.60
N TYR A 46 -8.99 -7.13 -7.38
CA TYR A 46 -8.18 -8.11 -8.09
C TYR A 46 -8.54 -9.56 -7.71
N LEU A 47 -8.84 -9.83 -6.45
CA LEU A 47 -9.25 -11.17 -6.00
C LEU A 47 -10.57 -11.61 -6.62
N MET A 48 -11.51 -10.70 -6.76
CA MET A 48 -12.81 -10.99 -7.38
C MET A 48 -12.67 -11.12 -8.90
N GLY A 49 -11.92 -10.22 -9.52
CA GLY A 49 -11.73 -10.21 -10.97
C GLY A 49 -10.81 -11.31 -11.48
N LEU A 50 -9.83 -11.73 -10.69
CA LEU A 50 -8.86 -12.78 -10.99
C LEU A 50 -9.12 -14.05 -10.17
N SER A 51 -10.39 -14.37 -9.91
CA SER A 51 -10.82 -15.47 -9.02
C SER A 51 -10.31 -16.87 -9.47
N ASN A 52 -10.02 -17.02 -10.75
CA ASN A 52 -9.48 -18.27 -11.34
C ASN A 52 -7.96 -18.41 -11.13
N LEU A 53 -7.28 -17.37 -10.64
CA LEU A 53 -5.84 -17.37 -10.42
C LEU A 53 -5.49 -17.53 -8.94
N PRO A 54 -4.28 -18.01 -8.62
CA PRO A 54 -3.80 -18.05 -7.26
C PRO A 54 -3.79 -16.66 -6.60
N ILE A 55 -4.03 -16.59 -5.29
CA ILE A 55 -4.05 -15.34 -4.53
C ILE A 55 -2.77 -14.49 -4.71
N TYR A 56 -1.64 -15.13 -4.92
CA TYR A 56 -0.35 -14.47 -5.18
C TYR A 56 -0.37 -13.58 -6.41
N ASN A 57 -1.14 -13.96 -7.45
CA ASN A 57 -1.29 -13.17 -8.67
C ASN A 57 -2.03 -11.84 -8.37
N ALA A 58 -3.12 -11.89 -7.61
CA ALA A 58 -3.85 -10.69 -7.21
C ALA A 58 -2.99 -9.76 -6.35
N LEU A 59 -2.27 -10.30 -5.38
CA LEU A 59 -1.35 -9.53 -4.53
C LEU A 59 -0.18 -8.95 -5.33
N GLY A 60 0.41 -9.73 -6.23
CA GLY A 60 1.49 -9.28 -7.12
C GLY A 60 1.04 -8.18 -8.09
N THR A 61 -0.13 -8.33 -8.70
CA THR A 61 -0.73 -7.32 -9.60
C THR A 61 -0.99 -6.02 -8.84
N ASN A 62 -1.52 -6.11 -7.61
CA ASN A 62 -1.72 -4.94 -6.77
C ASN A 62 -0.39 -4.22 -6.48
N LYS A 63 0.69 -4.95 -6.15
CA LYS A 63 2.01 -4.37 -5.90
C LYS A 63 2.60 -3.70 -7.14
N LEU A 64 2.46 -4.32 -8.31
CA LEU A 64 2.92 -3.73 -9.56
C LEU A 64 2.18 -2.43 -9.87
N SER A 65 0.86 -2.45 -9.75
CA SER A 65 0.00 -1.28 -9.97
C SER A 65 0.31 -0.13 -9.00
N SER A 66 0.36 -0.41 -7.70
CA SER A 66 0.69 0.61 -6.68
C SER A 66 2.13 1.10 -6.80
N GLY A 67 3.08 0.23 -7.16
CA GLY A 67 4.48 0.58 -7.36
C GLY A 67 4.67 1.62 -8.46
N ILE A 68 3.97 1.47 -9.58
CA ILE A 68 4.00 2.47 -10.66
C ILE A 68 3.48 3.82 -10.14
N GLY A 69 2.35 3.84 -9.43
CA GLY A 69 1.81 5.06 -8.82
C GLY A 69 2.78 5.72 -7.85
N THR A 70 3.45 4.91 -7.02
CA THR A 70 4.45 5.38 -6.05
C THR A 70 5.67 6.02 -6.74
N ILE A 71 6.13 5.47 -7.86
CA ILE A 71 7.24 6.05 -8.64
C ILE A 71 6.88 7.48 -9.08
N PHE A 72 5.68 7.68 -9.65
CA PHE A 72 5.22 9.01 -10.08
C PHE A 72 5.06 9.98 -8.90
N SER A 73 4.47 9.53 -7.79
CA SER A 73 4.35 10.34 -6.57
C SER A 73 5.71 10.76 -6.04
N THR A 74 6.64 9.82 -5.89
CA THR A 74 8.00 10.05 -5.39
C THR A 74 8.74 11.04 -6.30
N ALA A 75 8.68 10.87 -7.62
CA ALA A 75 9.30 11.79 -8.57
C ALA A 75 8.77 13.22 -8.39
N ARG A 76 7.46 13.37 -8.14
CA ARG A 76 6.86 14.69 -7.88
C ARG A 76 7.34 15.30 -6.57
N PHE A 77 7.43 14.54 -5.48
CA PHE A 77 7.95 15.05 -4.20
C PHE A 77 9.43 15.43 -4.28
N ILE A 78 10.24 14.66 -5.01
CA ILE A 78 11.64 15.00 -5.28
C ILE A 78 11.72 16.33 -6.06
N HIS A 79 10.89 16.49 -7.08
CA HIS A 79 10.89 17.73 -7.90
C HIS A 79 10.42 18.96 -7.12
N GLN A 80 9.58 18.78 -6.11
CA GLN A 80 9.14 19.84 -5.20
C GLN A 80 10.15 20.17 -4.09
N GLY A 81 11.27 19.45 -4.00
CA GLY A 81 12.31 19.67 -2.99
C GLY A 81 11.90 19.27 -1.57
N LEU A 82 10.87 18.44 -1.42
CA LEU A 82 10.35 18.00 -0.11
C LEU A 82 11.11 16.82 0.48
N VAL A 83 12.10 16.28 -0.23
CA VAL A 83 12.84 15.08 0.17
C VAL A 83 14.14 15.44 0.89
N ASP A 84 14.26 15.09 2.17
CA ASP A 84 15.54 15.10 2.88
C ASP A 84 16.33 13.82 2.56
N TRP A 85 17.29 13.93 1.66
CA TRP A 85 18.11 12.80 1.19
C TRP A 85 18.86 12.07 2.30
N LYS A 86 19.26 12.76 3.39
CA LYS A 86 19.95 12.14 4.52
C LYS A 86 19.07 11.18 5.31
N LEU A 87 17.77 11.45 5.30
CA LEU A 87 16.77 10.64 5.97
C LEU A 87 16.18 9.59 5.04
N PHE A 88 15.92 9.98 3.79
CA PHE A 88 15.24 9.20 2.78
C PHE A 88 16.09 8.02 2.25
N ALA A 89 17.35 8.23 1.92
CA ALA A 89 18.17 7.18 1.30
C ALA A 89 18.34 5.94 2.21
N PRO A 90 18.67 6.06 3.50
CA PRO A 90 18.69 4.90 4.40
C PRO A 90 17.31 4.26 4.57
N ALA A 91 16.24 5.07 4.64
CA ALA A 91 14.88 4.58 4.78
C ALA A 91 14.45 3.72 3.59
N VAL A 92 14.80 4.12 2.35
CA VAL A 92 14.54 3.33 1.14
C VAL A 92 15.24 1.98 1.20
N ILE A 93 16.53 1.94 1.57
CA ILE A 93 17.30 0.69 1.67
C ILE A 93 16.66 -0.24 2.72
N LEU A 94 16.29 0.30 3.88
CA LEU A 94 15.65 -0.46 4.95
C LEU A 94 14.26 -0.95 4.55
N SER A 95 13.47 -0.13 3.87
CA SER A 95 12.16 -0.54 3.36
C SER A 95 12.28 -1.65 2.31
N LEU A 96 13.23 -1.54 1.39
CA LEU A 96 13.49 -2.58 0.38
C LEU A 96 13.93 -3.90 1.02
N THR A 97 14.85 -3.86 1.98
CA THR A 97 15.29 -5.07 2.69
C THR A 97 14.14 -5.70 3.48
N GLY A 98 13.34 -4.87 4.17
CA GLY A 98 12.12 -5.32 4.83
C GLY A 98 11.16 -5.98 3.85
N SER A 99 10.90 -5.33 2.70
CA SER A 99 9.98 -5.83 1.67
C SER A 99 10.44 -7.17 1.08
N VAL A 100 11.74 -7.34 0.84
CA VAL A 100 12.30 -8.63 0.39
C VAL A 100 12.07 -9.72 1.44
N CYS A 101 12.33 -9.44 2.72
CA CYS A 101 12.04 -10.38 3.82
C CYS A 101 10.55 -10.72 3.90
N GLY A 102 9.68 -9.72 3.78
CA GLY A 102 8.23 -9.91 3.79
C GLY A 102 7.74 -10.76 2.62
N THR A 103 8.23 -10.49 1.41
CA THR A 103 7.88 -11.27 0.20
C THR A 103 8.40 -12.71 0.29
N TRP A 104 9.59 -12.89 0.84
CA TRP A 104 10.13 -14.23 1.09
C TRP A 104 9.23 -15.01 2.06
N LEU A 105 8.81 -14.39 3.16
CA LEU A 105 7.89 -14.99 4.11
C LEU A 105 6.52 -15.29 3.46
N GLN A 106 5.99 -14.36 2.64
CA GLN A 106 4.76 -14.57 1.89
C GLN A 106 4.83 -15.82 1.01
N HIS A 107 5.95 -16.00 0.30
CA HIS A 107 6.14 -17.14 -0.59
C HIS A 107 6.10 -18.49 0.14
N HIS A 108 6.55 -18.53 1.40
CA HIS A 108 6.53 -19.73 2.25
C HIS A 108 5.20 -19.89 3.04
N THR A 109 4.29 -18.94 2.93
CA THR A 109 2.99 -19.00 3.62
C THR A 109 1.95 -19.69 2.75
N PRO A 110 1.23 -20.71 3.23
CA PRO A 110 0.16 -21.36 2.47
C PRO A 110 -0.92 -20.36 2.04
N ALA A 111 -1.44 -20.50 0.81
CA ALA A 111 -2.48 -19.62 0.26
C ALA A 111 -3.75 -19.53 1.14
N VAL A 112 -4.06 -20.60 1.86
CA VAL A 112 -5.20 -20.64 2.81
C VAL A 112 -4.99 -19.66 3.95
N VAL A 113 -3.78 -19.62 4.53
CA VAL A 113 -3.43 -18.68 5.61
C VAL A 113 -3.52 -17.23 5.12
N LEU A 114 -2.99 -16.96 3.92
CA LEU A 114 -3.08 -15.62 3.31
C LEU A 114 -4.54 -15.18 3.11
N LYS A 115 -5.44 -16.08 2.71
CA LYS A 115 -6.88 -15.77 2.55
C LYS A 115 -7.53 -15.38 3.88
N TYR A 116 -7.28 -16.15 4.95
CA TYR A 116 -7.82 -15.82 6.27
C TYR A 116 -7.24 -14.54 6.85
N LEU A 117 -5.93 -14.32 6.67
CA LEU A 117 -5.28 -13.06 7.04
C LEU A 117 -5.93 -11.87 6.32
N LEU A 118 -6.23 -12.02 5.01
CA LEU A 118 -6.90 -11.00 4.22
C LEU A 118 -8.25 -10.62 4.83
N LEU A 119 -9.03 -11.63 5.20
CA LEU A 119 -10.36 -11.44 5.74
C LEU A 119 -10.36 -10.69 7.08
N VAL A 120 -9.28 -10.82 7.86
CA VAL A 120 -9.11 -10.13 9.15
C VAL A 120 -8.44 -8.76 8.95
N VAL A 121 -7.35 -8.72 8.20
CA VAL A 121 -6.51 -7.52 8.08
C VAL A 121 -7.22 -6.41 7.29
N LEU A 122 -7.95 -6.74 6.20
CA LEU A 122 -8.65 -5.72 5.41
C LEU A 122 -9.66 -4.90 6.23
N PRO A 123 -10.59 -5.49 7.01
CA PRO A 123 -11.50 -4.72 7.86
C PRO A 123 -10.77 -3.91 8.93
N VAL A 124 -9.72 -4.47 9.54
CA VAL A 124 -8.93 -3.77 10.56
C VAL A 124 -8.23 -2.55 9.97
N VAL A 125 -7.57 -2.70 8.82
CA VAL A 125 -6.91 -1.59 8.14
C VAL A 125 -7.94 -0.55 7.67
N ALA A 126 -9.08 -0.99 7.13
CA ALA A 126 -10.16 -0.09 6.75
C ALA A 126 -10.66 0.73 7.95
N PHE A 127 -10.88 0.07 9.08
CA PHE A 127 -11.28 0.75 10.33
C PHE A 127 -10.25 1.76 10.81
N ILE A 128 -8.97 1.39 10.82
CA ILE A 128 -7.87 2.29 11.21
C ILE A 128 -7.80 3.48 10.26
N THR A 129 -7.85 3.26 8.96
CA THR A 129 -7.79 4.31 7.94
C THR A 129 -8.95 5.30 8.08
N LEU A 130 -10.17 4.81 8.30
CA LEU A 130 -11.35 5.66 8.48
C LEU A 130 -11.30 6.45 9.78
N ARG A 131 -10.72 5.89 10.84
CA ARG A 131 -10.63 6.56 12.14
C ARG A 131 -9.47 7.56 12.22
N THR A 132 -8.42 7.36 11.45
CA THR A 132 -7.20 8.20 11.47
C THR A 132 -7.31 9.41 10.52
N ARG A 133 -8.48 10.00 10.40
CA ARG A 133 -8.73 11.16 9.50
C ARG A 133 -8.15 12.48 9.98
N LYS A 134 -7.85 12.62 11.26
CA LYS A 134 -7.30 13.87 11.83
C LYS A 134 -5.86 13.64 12.23
N TRP A 135 -4.96 14.30 11.51
CA TRP A 135 -3.55 14.33 11.83
C TRP A 135 -3.28 15.52 12.78
N PRO A 136 -2.43 15.37 13.80
CA PRO A 136 -2.07 16.49 14.68
C PRO A 136 -1.29 17.54 13.86
N ASP A 137 -1.70 18.79 13.97
CA ASP A 137 -1.04 19.92 13.30
C ASP A 137 0.25 20.35 14.00
N GLU A 138 0.38 20.07 15.29
CA GLU A 138 1.57 20.40 16.08
C GLU A 138 2.31 19.14 16.52
N THR A 139 3.59 19.07 16.18
CA THR A 139 4.47 17.99 16.59
C THR A 139 5.45 18.51 17.66
N ALA A 140 5.43 17.90 18.84
CA ALA A 140 6.41 18.20 19.89
C ALA A 140 7.84 17.89 19.37
N PRO A 141 8.85 18.70 19.71
CA PRO A 141 10.22 18.42 19.29
C PRO A 141 10.69 17.08 19.87
N LEU A 142 11.23 16.24 19.01
CA LEU A 142 11.82 14.96 19.37
C LEU A 142 13.34 15.04 19.19
N ASP A 143 14.08 14.32 20.00
CA ASP A 143 15.53 14.19 19.83
C ASP A 143 15.83 13.71 18.40
N PRO A 144 16.72 14.38 17.64
CA PRO A 144 17.03 14.03 16.24
C PRO A 144 17.50 12.60 16.06
N TRP A 145 18.21 12.03 17.02
CA TRP A 145 18.65 10.64 16.99
C TRP A 145 17.48 9.67 17.15
N LEU A 146 16.63 9.91 18.13
CA LEU A 146 15.45 9.08 18.37
C LEU A 146 14.48 9.12 17.19
N ARG A 147 14.31 10.31 16.58
CA ARG A 147 13.51 10.48 15.36
C ARG A 147 14.03 9.61 14.21
N ARG A 148 15.34 9.61 13.96
CA ARG A 148 15.96 8.77 12.91
C ARG A 148 15.73 7.28 13.16
N LEU A 149 15.92 6.82 14.41
CA LEU A 149 15.69 5.44 14.79
C LEU A 149 14.24 5.01 14.55
N ILE A 150 13.27 5.85 14.92
CA ILE A 150 11.85 5.58 14.70
C ILE A 150 11.54 5.49 13.20
N ILE A 151 12.06 6.42 12.39
CA ILE A 151 11.84 6.41 10.94
C ILE A 151 12.42 5.14 10.32
N TRP A 152 13.67 4.84 10.59
CA TRP A 152 14.34 3.68 10.00
C TRP A 152 13.75 2.36 10.49
N GLY A 153 13.42 2.25 11.78
CA GLY A 153 12.75 1.07 12.32
C GLY A 153 11.37 0.86 11.74
N SER A 154 10.57 1.93 11.65
CA SER A 154 9.23 1.85 11.06
C SER A 154 9.29 1.54 9.57
N THR A 155 10.20 2.12 8.79
CA THR A 155 10.31 1.82 7.36
C THR A 155 10.72 0.38 7.11
N PHE A 156 11.59 -0.21 7.94
CA PHE A 156 11.94 -1.63 7.82
C PHE A 156 10.73 -2.54 8.15
N VAL A 157 10.07 -2.32 9.28
CA VAL A 157 8.94 -3.14 9.73
C VAL A 157 7.74 -3.02 8.79
N ILE A 158 7.40 -1.78 8.43
CA ILE A 158 6.25 -1.52 7.53
C ILE A 158 6.58 -1.94 6.10
N GLY A 159 7.83 -1.79 5.66
CA GLY A 159 8.31 -2.36 4.40
C GLY A 159 8.19 -3.89 4.38
N GLY A 160 8.51 -4.56 5.50
CA GLY A 160 8.30 -6.00 5.66
C GLY A 160 6.82 -6.39 5.58
N TYR A 161 5.96 -5.65 6.25
CA TYR A 161 4.51 -5.81 6.13
C TYR A 161 4.03 -5.59 4.69
N ASP A 162 4.54 -4.55 4.03
CA ASP A 162 4.24 -4.29 2.62
C ASP A 162 4.66 -5.45 1.72
N GLY A 163 5.88 -5.94 1.91
CA GLY A 163 6.39 -7.12 1.21
C GLY A 163 5.53 -8.35 1.40
N TYR A 164 5.06 -8.58 2.63
CA TYR A 164 4.25 -9.73 2.98
C TYR A 164 2.80 -9.60 2.50
N TYR A 165 2.20 -8.41 2.61
CA TYR A 165 0.77 -8.25 2.46
C TYR A 165 0.34 -7.02 1.65
N GLY A 166 0.74 -5.82 2.05
CA GLY A 166 0.63 -4.55 1.33
C GLY A 166 -0.56 -3.63 1.68
N PRO A 167 -1.82 -4.12 1.85
CA PRO A 167 -2.93 -3.20 2.06
C PRO A 167 -2.75 -2.31 3.30
N GLY A 168 -2.91 -0.99 3.12
CA GLY A 168 -2.82 -0.01 4.21
C GLY A 168 -1.42 0.40 4.63
N THR A 169 -0.38 -0.03 3.93
CA THR A 169 1.02 0.35 4.19
C THR A 169 1.20 1.85 4.29
N GLY A 170 0.62 2.63 3.37
CA GLY A 170 0.66 4.09 3.39
C GLY A 170 0.06 4.67 4.67
N THR A 171 -1.10 4.16 5.11
CA THR A 171 -1.72 4.60 6.37
C THR A 171 -0.83 4.28 7.58
N PHE A 172 -0.26 3.07 7.64
CA PHE A 172 0.64 2.70 8.74
C PHE A 172 1.92 3.54 8.74
N MET A 173 2.48 3.82 7.55
CA MET A 173 3.65 4.68 7.42
C MET A 173 3.33 6.10 7.90
N MET A 174 2.22 6.69 7.47
CA MET A 174 1.77 8.00 7.94
C MET A 174 1.59 8.03 9.47
N ILE A 175 0.95 7.02 10.06
CA ILE A 175 0.80 6.92 11.51
C ILE A 175 2.18 6.86 12.18
N ALA A 176 3.08 6.03 11.68
CA ALA A 176 4.42 5.88 12.23
C ALA A 176 5.21 7.19 12.17
N LEU A 177 5.21 7.86 11.03
CA LEU A 177 5.98 9.07 10.83
C LEU A 177 5.39 10.29 11.56
N VAL A 178 4.07 10.47 11.53
CA VAL A 178 3.43 11.62 12.19
C VAL A 178 3.32 11.44 13.69
N ARG A 179 2.86 10.28 14.18
CA ARG A 179 2.64 10.08 15.62
C ARG A 179 3.89 9.75 16.42
N PHE A 180 4.76 8.89 15.87
CA PHE A 180 5.93 8.42 16.59
C PHE A 180 7.19 9.21 16.25
N ALA A 181 7.45 9.49 14.96
CA ALA A 181 8.62 10.29 14.56
C ALA A 181 8.37 11.81 14.64
N LYS A 182 7.13 12.23 14.92
CA LYS A 182 6.75 13.64 15.05
C LYS A 182 7.11 14.49 13.82
N LEU A 183 6.97 13.90 12.63
CA LEU A 183 7.07 14.62 11.38
C LEU A 183 5.75 15.35 11.10
N ASP A 184 5.84 16.49 10.41
CA ASP A 184 4.66 17.13 9.88
C ASP A 184 4.07 16.26 8.73
N THR A 185 2.80 16.43 8.43
CA THR A 185 2.10 15.62 7.43
C THR A 185 2.68 15.75 6.02
N ARG A 186 3.26 16.91 5.66
CA ARG A 186 3.86 17.15 4.34
C ARG A 186 5.18 16.40 4.14
N HIS A 187 5.96 16.28 5.22
CA HIS A 187 7.24 15.55 5.20
C HIS A 187 7.05 14.05 5.49
N ALA A 188 5.88 13.65 5.98
CA ALA A 188 5.54 12.25 6.25
C ALA A 188 4.90 11.54 5.04
N ALA A 189 4.28 12.30 4.13
CA ALA A 189 3.68 11.78 2.90
C ALA A 189 4.71 11.52 1.82
#